data_8ec09babc351717bda74fe0379ff03cf
#
_entry.id   8ec09babc351717bda74fe0379ff03cf
#
_cell.length_a   1.000
_cell.length_b   1.000
_cell.length_c   1.000
_cell.angle_alpha   90.00
_cell.angle_beta   90.00
_cell.angle_gamma   90.00
#
_symmetry.space_group_name_H-M   'P 1'
#
loop_
_entity.id
_entity.type
_entity.pdbx_description
1 polymer ?
#
loop_
_entity_poly.entity_id
_entity_poly.type
_entity_poly.pdbx_seq_one_letter_code
_entity_poly.pdbx_strand_id
1 'polypeptide(L)'
;MFDYLIVGAGYAGSVLAERLAREAGKRVLVCDRRPHIAGNAYDTHDAAGLLVHKYGPHIFHTNSREVFEYLTQFTEWRQYQHRVLASVDGQLLPIPINLDTINRYYGLNLTSFEVEDFLAKLAEHREQIRTSEDVVVSRVGRELYEKFFRNYTRKQWGLDPSELDS
;
A
#
# COMPACT_ATOMS: atom_id res chain seq x y z
N MET A 1 -33.17 -16.69 17.59
CA MET A 1 -33.11 -15.21 17.44
C MET A 1 -31.64 -14.81 17.52
N PHE A 2 -31.14 -13.95 16.64
CA PHE A 2 -29.79 -13.39 16.70
C PHE A 2 -29.77 -12.13 17.52
N ASP A 3 -28.66 -11.87 18.22
CA ASP A 3 -28.49 -10.70 19.06
C ASP A 3 -27.91 -9.53 18.25
N TYR A 4 -27.08 -9.84 17.20
CA TYR A 4 -26.45 -8.87 16.31
C TYR A 4 -26.53 -9.29 14.86
N LEU A 5 -26.70 -8.32 13.98
CA LEU A 5 -26.54 -8.44 12.53
C LEU A 5 -25.32 -7.63 12.11
N ILE A 6 -24.35 -8.28 11.44
CA ILE A 6 -23.16 -7.64 10.86
C ILE A 6 -23.28 -7.70 9.35
N VAL A 7 -23.18 -6.55 8.71
CA VAL A 7 -23.21 -6.41 7.26
C VAL A 7 -21.77 -6.23 6.74
N GLY A 8 -21.30 -7.22 6.01
CA GLY A 8 -19.94 -7.30 5.47
C GLY A 8 -19.09 -8.36 6.17
N ALA A 9 -18.61 -9.34 5.41
CA ALA A 9 -17.77 -10.45 5.87
C ALA A 9 -16.28 -10.24 5.50
N GLY A 10 -15.82 -8.98 5.49
CA GLY A 10 -14.41 -8.62 5.42
C GLY A 10 -13.75 -8.66 6.81
N TYR A 11 -12.51 -8.19 6.93
CA TYR A 11 -11.77 -8.20 8.21
C TYR A 11 -12.54 -7.56 9.36
N ALA A 12 -13.06 -6.35 9.18
CA ALA A 12 -13.76 -5.63 10.23
C ALA A 12 -14.99 -6.40 10.74
N GLY A 13 -15.85 -6.88 9.82
CA GLY A 13 -17.04 -7.64 10.19
C GLY A 13 -16.72 -8.98 10.82
N SER A 14 -15.70 -9.68 10.31
CA SER A 14 -15.29 -10.98 10.86
C SER A 14 -14.69 -10.86 12.26
N VAL A 15 -13.82 -9.87 12.50
CA VAL A 15 -13.26 -9.61 13.83
C VAL A 15 -14.36 -9.24 14.83
N LEU A 16 -15.28 -8.36 14.45
CA LEU A 16 -16.39 -7.96 15.32
C LEU A 16 -17.30 -9.15 15.64
N ALA A 17 -17.62 -9.99 14.64
CA ALA A 17 -18.42 -11.19 14.82
C ALA A 17 -17.76 -12.18 15.79
N GLU A 18 -16.47 -12.43 15.61
CA GLU A 18 -15.70 -13.34 16.45
C GLU A 18 -15.66 -12.86 17.91
N ARG A 19 -15.35 -11.57 18.13
CA ARG A 19 -15.31 -10.97 19.46
C ARG A 19 -16.66 -11.01 20.17
N LEU A 20 -17.72 -10.65 19.48
CA LEU A 20 -19.08 -10.71 20.04
C LEU A 20 -19.49 -12.14 20.39
N ALA A 21 -19.17 -13.10 19.55
CA ALA A 21 -19.52 -14.50 19.79
C ALA A 21 -18.65 -15.11 20.89
N ARG A 22 -17.33 -14.96 20.80
CA ARG A 22 -16.38 -15.62 21.71
C ARG A 22 -16.33 -14.97 23.09
N GLU A 23 -16.22 -13.64 23.15
CA GLU A 23 -16.01 -12.93 24.41
C GLU A 23 -17.32 -12.51 25.08
N ALA A 24 -18.32 -12.10 24.30
CA ALA A 24 -19.59 -11.63 24.84
C ALA A 24 -20.71 -12.69 24.81
N GLY A 25 -20.45 -13.88 24.30
CA GLY A 25 -21.41 -15.00 24.22
C GLY A 25 -22.65 -14.66 23.38
N LYS A 26 -22.54 -13.78 22.40
CA LYS A 26 -23.65 -13.31 21.57
C LYS A 26 -23.84 -14.17 20.33
N ARG A 27 -25.09 -14.30 19.89
CA ARG A 27 -25.41 -14.95 18.62
C ARG A 27 -25.39 -13.91 17.51
N VAL A 28 -24.48 -14.08 16.56
CA VAL A 28 -24.21 -13.10 15.51
C VAL A 28 -24.59 -13.69 14.16
N LEU A 29 -25.35 -12.93 13.37
CA LEU A 29 -25.57 -13.19 11.95
C LEU A 29 -24.68 -12.26 11.14
N VAL A 30 -23.87 -12.85 10.25
CA VAL A 30 -23.05 -12.08 9.29
C VAL A 30 -23.65 -12.26 7.91
N CYS A 31 -23.87 -11.18 7.18
CA CYS A 31 -24.29 -11.23 5.79
C CYS A 31 -23.36 -10.37 4.92
N ASP A 32 -23.15 -10.79 3.68
CA ASP A 32 -22.36 -10.05 2.69
C ASP A 32 -23.09 -10.03 1.35
N ARG A 33 -22.90 -8.97 0.60
CA ARG A 33 -23.42 -8.85 -0.78
C ARG A 33 -22.70 -9.78 -1.75
N ARG A 34 -21.44 -10.06 -1.52
CA ARG A 34 -20.62 -10.93 -2.35
C ARG A 34 -20.91 -12.40 -2.03
N PRO A 35 -20.80 -13.32 -3.01
CA PRO A 35 -21.00 -14.76 -2.80
C PRO A 35 -19.81 -15.44 -2.10
N HIS A 36 -18.95 -14.68 -1.43
CA HIS A 36 -17.78 -15.18 -0.70
C HIS A 36 -17.50 -14.30 0.52
N ILE A 37 -16.78 -14.84 1.48
CA ILE A 37 -16.23 -14.12 2.66
C ILE A 37 -14.90 -13.42 2.32
N ALA A 38 -14.25 -12.85 3.32
CA ALA A 38 -12.95 -12.18 3.29
C ALA A 38 -12.92 -10.79 2.62
N GLY A 39 -14.04 -10.31 2.07
CA GLY A 39 -14.08 -8.96 1.49
C GLY A 39 -13.06 -8.76 0.36
N ASN A 40 -12.25 -7.70 0.45
CA ASN A 40 -11.20 -7.43 -0.53
C ASN A 40 -9.95 -8.31 -0.36
N ALA A 41 -9.82 -9.03 0.74
CA ALA A 41 -8.75 -9.99 0.97
C ALA A 41 -9.08 -11.40 0.46
N TYR A 42 -10.07 -11.52 -0.41
CA TYR A 42 -10.48 -12.79 -0.97
C TYR A 42 -9.53 -13.26 -2.07
N ASP A 43 -9.01 -14.48 -1.88
CA ASP A 43 -8.22 -15.21 -2.86
C ASP A 43 -9.04 -16.32 -3.50
N THR A 44 -8.76 -16.60 -4.75
CA THR A 44 -9.41 -17.68 -5.50
C THR A 44 -8.43 -18.32 -6.47
N HIS A 45 -8.67 -19.56 -6.84
CA HIS A 45 -7.92 -20.18 -7.93
C HIS A 45 -8.54 -19.78 -9.27
N ASP A 46 -7.68 -19.41 -10.22
CA ASP A 46 -8.07 -19.19 -11.61
C ASP A 46 -8.30 -20.51 -12.37
N ALA A 47 -8.62 -20.41 -13.65
CA ALA A 47 -8.85 -21.58 -14.50
C ALA A 47 -7.61 -22.48 -14.71
N ALA A 48 -6.41 -21.93 -14.47
CA ALA A 48 -5.15 -22.68 -14.52
C ALA A 48 -4.76 -23.29 -13.16
N GLY A 49 -5.58 -23.07 -12.12
CA GLY A 49 -5.31 -23.55 -10.76
C GLY A 49 -4.33 -22.68 -9.98
N LEU A 50 -4.02 -21.47 -10.44
CA LEU A 50 -3.17 -20.54 -9.73
C LEU A 50 -3.98 -19.74 -8.70
N LEU A 51 -3.45 -19.62 -7.48
CA LEU A 51 -4.04 -18.79 -6.45
C LEU A 51 -3.80 -17.30 -6.78
N VAL A 52 -4.89 -16.56 -6.95
CA VAL A 52 -4.86 -15.16 -7.35
C VAL A 52 -5.63 -14.28 -6.37
N HIS A 53 -5.11 -13.07 -6.14
CA HIS A 53 -5.79 -12.02 -5.40
C HIS A 53 -6.89 -11.40 -6.27
N LYS A 54 -8.16 -11.69 -5.99
CA LYS A 54 -9.27 -11.28 -6.86
C LYS A 54 -9.46 -9.76 -6.95
N TYR A 55 -9.16 -9.03 -5.89
CA TYR A 55 -9.40 -7.59 -5.78
C TYR A 55 -8.11 -6.76 -5.70
N GLY A 56 -7.01 -7.33 -6.12
CA GLY A 56 -5.69 -6.72 -6.07
C GLY A 56 -4.84 -7.21 -4.89
N PRO A 57 -3.53 -6.96 -4.95
CA PRO A 57 -2.61 -7.41 -3.92
C PRO A 57 -3.01 -6.93 -2.53
N HIS A 58 -3.04 -7.84 -1.58
CA HIS A 58 -3.27 -7.53 -0.17
C HIS A 58 -2.22 -8.25 0.66
N ILE A 59 -1.39 -7.47 1.31
CA ILE A 59 -0.29 -7.94 2.13
C ILE A 59 -0.56 -7.46 3.55
N PHE A 60 -0.60 -8.40 4.50
CA PHE A 60 -0.74 -8.03 5.89
C PHE A 60 0.58 -7.48 6.43
N HIS A 61 0.53 -6.31 7.02
CA HIS A 61 1.62 -5.71 7.77
C HIS A 61 1.07 -4.97 9.00
N THR A 62 1.79 -5.02 10.09
CA THR A 62 1.43 -4.31 11.32
C THR A 62 2.67 -4.10 12.20
N ASN A 63 2.66 -3.01 12.96
CA ASN A 63 3.62 -2.77 14.05
C ASN A 63 3.02 -3.16 15.42
N SER A 64 1.75 -3.59 15.47
CA SER A 64 1.10 -4.04 16.68
C SER A 64 1.28 -5.54 16.89
N ARG A 65 2.00 -5.90 17.94
CA ARG A 65 2.17 -7.28 18.37
C ARG A 65 0.82 -7.92 18.72
N GLU A 66 -0.07 -7.20 19.38
CA GLU A 66 -1.40 -7.66 19.75
C GLU A 66 -2.22 -8.08 18.52
N VAL A 67 -2.25 -7.25 17.48
CA VAL A 67 -2.94 -7.54 16.21
C VAL A 67 -2.34 -8.76 15.53
N PHE A 68 -1.01 -8.87 15.50
CA PHE A 68 -0.33 -10.02 14.93
C PHE A 68 -0.68 -11.31 15.67
N GLU A 69 -0.57 -11.33 17.01
CA GLU A 69 -0.88 -12.49 17.85
C GLU A 69 -2.35 -12.89 17.75
N TYR A 70 -3.27 -11.92 17.69
CA TYR A 70 -4.68 -12.18 17.49
C TYR A 70 -4.95 -12.88 16.16
N LEU A 71 -4.43 -12.35 15.05
CA LEU A 71 -4.68 -12.93 13.73
C LEU A 71 -3.97 -14.28 13.52
N THR A 72 -2.84 -14.51 14.17
CA THR A 72 -2.11 -15.78 14.14
C THR A 72 -2.95 -16.95 14.67
N GLN A 73 -3.99 -16.70 15.45
CA GLN A 73 -4.92 -17.75 15.90
C GLN A 73 -5.77 -18.35 14.75
N PHE A 74 -5.86 -17.67 13.62
CA PHE A 74 -6.74 -18.04 12.51
C PHE A 74 -5.99 -18.44 11.23
N THR A 75 -4.68 -18.18 11.16
CA THR A 75 -3.89 -18.44 9.95
C THR A 75 -2.43 -18.71 10.26
N GLU A 76 -1.75 -19.36 9.33
CA GLU A 76 -0.30 -19.45 9.28
C GLU A 76 0.25 -18.37 8.35
N TRP A 77 1.25 -17.62 8.82
CA TRP A 77 1.83 -16.53 8.06
C TRP A 77 2.93 -17.01 7.13
N ARG A 78 2.86 -16.58 5.88
CA ARG A 78 3.95 -16.74 4.92
C ARG A 78 4.72 -15.43 4.82
N GLN A 79 6.01 -15.46 5.12
CA GLN A 79 6.85 -14.27 4.93
C GLN A 79 6.89 -13.87 3.46
N TYR A 80 6.66 -12.59 3.23
CA TYR A 80 6.70 -11.98 1.91
C TYR A 80 7.43 -10.65 1.96
N GLN A 81 8.46 -10.50 1.11
CA GLN A 81 9.15 -9.23 0.91
C GLN A 81 8.62 -8.58 -0.38
N HIS A 82 7.88 -7.52 -0.21
CA HIS A 82 7.35 -6.77 -1.34
C HIS A 82 8.47 -5.96 -2.01
N ARG A 83 8.77 -6.29 -3.26
CA ARG A 83 9.73 -5.56 -4.09
C ARG A 83 9.01 -5.04 -5.31
N VAL A 84 8.97 -3.72 -5.44
CA VAL A 84 8.37 -3.04 -6.59
C VAL A 84 9.47 -2.40 -7.43
N LEU A 85 9.32 -2.51 -8.72
CA LEU A 85 10.18 -1.85 -9.69
C LEU A 85 9.34 -0.91 -10.56
N ALA A 86 9.84 0.30 -10.78
CA ALA A 86 9.32 1.22 -11.78
C ALA A 86 10.09 1.05 -13.09
N SER A 87 9.40 1.03 -14.21
CA SER A 87 10.02 1.13 -15.54
C SER A 87 10.13 2.61 -15.89
N VAL A 88 11.37 3.12 -15.90
CA VAL A 88 11.70 4.52 -16.16
C VAL A 88 12.79 4.58 -17.20
N ASP A 89 12.54 5.24 -18.33
CA ASP A 89 13.48 5.39 -19.44
C ASP A 89 14.16 4.06 -19.87
N GLY A 90 13.37 2.97 -19.90
CA GLY A 90 13.84 1.63 -20.27
C GLY A 90 14.60 0.88 -19.18
N GLN A 91 14.76 1.46 -18.00
CA GLN A 91 15.38 0.83 -16.84
C GLN A 91 14.34 0.34 -15.83
N LEU A 92 14.61 -0.77 -15.15
CA LEU A 92 13.84 -1.24 -14.01
C LEU A 92 14.50 -0.77 -12.71
N LEU A 93 13.89 0.17 -12.05
CA LEU A 93 14.43 0.85 -10.87
C LEU A 93 13.60 0.56 -9.62
N PRO A 94 14.22 0.37 -8.43
CA PRO A 94 13.49 0.16 -7.19
C PRO A 94 12.54 1.33 -6.86
N ILE A 95 11.37 1.01 -6.31
CA ILE A 95 10.40 1.98 -5.81
C ILE A 95 9.84 1.51 -4.45
N PRO A 96 9.62 2.36 -3.46
CA PRO A 96 9.84 3.82 -3.45
C PRO A 96 11.31 4.21 -3.69
N ILE A 97 11.52 5.45 -4.10
CA ILE A 97 12.87 5.98 -4.37
C ILE A 97 13.76 5.79 -3.13
N ASN A 98 14.91 5.19 -3.34
CA ASN A 98 15.92 4.91 -2.34
C ASN A 98 17.33 5.11 -2.93
N LEU A 99 18.36 4.81 -2.15
CA LEU A 99 19.76 4.96 -2.58
C LEU A 99 20.08 4.21 -3.90
N ASP A 100 19.59 2.97 -4.03
CA ASP A 100 19.79 2.18 -5.25
C ASP A 100 19.08 2.81 -6.46
N THR A 101 17.88 3.38 -6.25
CA THR A 101 17.16 4.09 -7.30
C THR A 101 17.97 5.26 -7.83
N ILE A 102 18.49 6.09 -6.93
CA ILE A 102 19.27 7.28 -7.27
C ILE A 102 20.57 6.89 -7.97
N ASN A 103 21.33 5.95 -7.38
CA ASN A 103 22.59 5.51 -7.96
C ASN A 103 22.42 4.91 -9.36
N ARG A 104 21.40 4.08 -9.56
CA ARG A 104 21.14 3.45 -10.85
C ARG A 104 20.63 4.43 -11.88
N TYR A 105 19.71 5.30 -11.51
CA TYR A 105 19.09 6.25 -12.42
C TYR A 105 20.11 7.29 -12.94
N TYR A 106 20.93 7.84 -12.04
CA TYR A 106 21.94 8.85 -12.38
C TYR A 106 23.33 8.29 -12.73
N GLY A 107 23.53 6.97 -12.65
CA GLY A 107 24.84 6.35 -12.88
C GLY A 107 25.89 6.75 -11.83
N LEU A 108 25.45 6.92 -10.57
CA LEU A 108 26.28 7.36 -9.45
C LEU A 108 26.63 6.19 -8.51
N ASN A 109 27.51 6.46 -7.56
CA ASN A 109 27.87 5.52 -6.48
C ASN A 109 27.92 6.24 -5.13
N LEU A 110 26.82 6.91 -4.79
CA LEU A 110 26.66 7.64 -3.55
C LEU A 110 26.50 6.68 -2.37
N THR A 111 26.97 7.10 -1.22
CA THR A 111 26.67 6.49 0.08
C THR A 111 25.35 7.01 0.64
N SER A 112 24.87 6.40 1.72
CA SER A 112 23.66 6.84 2.42
C SER A 112 23.76 8.27 3.00
N PHE A 113 24.96 8.76 3.25
CA PHE A 113 25.19 10.13 3.72
C PHE A 113 25.18 11.15 2.57
N GLU A 114 25.70 10.76 1.41
CA GLU A 114 25.82 11.64 0.25
C GLU A 114 24.50 11.80 -0.52
N VAL A 115 23.61 10.82 -0.45
CA VAL A 115 22.34 10.87 -1.17
C VAL A 115 21.41 11.97 -0.66
N GLU A 116 21.45 12.28 0.62
CA GLU A 116 20.67 13.38 1.22
C GLU A 116 21.11 14.72 0.65
N ASP A 117 22.42 14.98 0.63
CA ASP A 117 23.00 16.19 0.03
C ASP A 117 22.73 16.29 -1.47
N PHE A 118 22.76 15.16 -2.16
CA PHE A 118 22.42 15.07 -3.58
C PHE A 118 20.97 15.46 -3.83
N LEU A 119 20.02 14.87 -3.10
CA LEU A 119 18.61 15.19 -3.22
C LEU A 119 18.31 16.65 -2.83
N ALA A 120 18.97 17.18 -1.80
CA ALA A 120 18.83 18.57 -1.42
C ALA A 120 19.25 19.55 -2.54
N LYS A 121 20.23 19.17 -3.37
CA LYS A 121 20.65 19.99 -4.54
C LYS A 121 19.65 19.91 -5.70
N LEU A 122 18.89 18.81 -5.83
CA LEU A 122 17.85 18.67 -6.84
C LEU A 122 16.52 19.29 -6.41
N ALA A 123 16.30 19.41 -5.12
CA ALA A 123 15.08 19.97 -4.53
C ALA A 123 14.86 21.41 -5.00
N GLU A 124 13.64 21.74 -5.38
CA GLU A 124 13.25 23.09 -5.74
C GLU A 124 12.58 23.78 -4.54
N HIS A 125 13.07 24.93 -4.16
CA HIS A 125 12.44 25.70 -3.09
C HIS A 125 11.02 26.12 -3.49
N ARG A 126 10.07 25.96 -2.55
CA ARG A 126 8.69 26.40 -2.67
C ARG A 126 8.35 27.34 -1.51
N GLU A 127 7.96 28.56 -1.81
CA GLU A 127 7.51 29.52 -0.78
C GLU A 127 6.27 29.00 -0.03
N GLN A 128 5.40 28.28 -0.74
CA GLN A 128 4.19 27.68 -0.20
C GLN A 128 4.02 26.27 -0.76
N ILE A 129 3.70 25.35 0.13
CA ILE A 129 3.32 23.97 -0.23
C ILE A 129 1.79 23.92 -0.21
N ARG A 130 1.17 23.77 -1.38
CA ARG A 130 -0.29 23.72 -1.55
C ARG A 130 -0.75 22.42 -2.17
N THR A 131 0.06 21.84 -3.03
CA THR A 131 -0.31 20.69 -3.83
C THR A 131 0.62 19.51 -3.58
N SER A 132 0.17 18.32 -3.93
CA SER A 132 0.98 17.11 -3.91
C SER A 132 2.25 17.25 -4.79
N GLU A 133 2.17 17.98 -5.91
CA GLU A 133 3.33 18.34 -6.72
C GLU A 133 4.36 19.14 -5.92
N ASP A 134 3.92 20.19 -5.20
CA ASP A 134 4.83 21.02 -4.41
C ASP A 134 5.57 20.20 -3.36
N VAL A 135 4.87 19.28 -2.68
CA VAL A 135 5.48 18.40 -1.69
C VAL A 135 6.63 17.58 -2.31
N VAL A 136 6.39 16.97 -3.46
CA VAL A 136 7.38 16.08 -4.08
C VAL A 136 8.53 16.87 -4.67
N VAL A 137 8.24 17.93 -5.44
CA VAL A 137 9.26 18.75 -6.10
C VAL A 137 10.18 19.44 -5.08
N SER A 138 9.62 19.87 -3.94
CA SER A 138 10.42 20.47 -2.88
C SER A 138 11.35 19.49 -2.15
N ARG A 139 11.18 18.20 -2.35
CA ARG A 139 11.99 17.16 -1.69
C ARG A 139 12.99 16.48 -2.62
N VAL A 140 12.55 16.17 -3.84
CA VAL A 140 13.36 15.36 -4.77
C VAL A 140 13.64 16.05 -6.11
N GLY A 141 13.07 17.24 -6.34
CA GLY A 141 13.23 18.01 -7.56
C GLY A 141 12.29 17.60 -8.68
N ARG A 142 12.27 18.43 -9.72
CA ARG A 142 11.37 18.31 -10.88
C ARG A 142 11.55 17.02 -11.66
N GLU A 143 12.79 16.65 -11.93
CA GLU A 143 13.09 15.49 -12.76
C GLU A 143 12.57 14.20 -12.16
N LEU A 144 12.88 13.92 -10.89
CA LEU A 144 12.38 12.73 -10.20
C LEU A 144 10.85 12.75 -10.05
N TYR A 145 10.26 13.93 -9.83
CA TYR A 145 8.81 14.10 -9.83
C TYR A 145 8.19 13.66 -11.14
N GLU A 146 8.67 14.18 -12.29
CA GLU A 146 8.11 13.84 -13.61
C GLU A 146 8.28 12.36 -13.96
N LYS A 147 9.41 11.75 -13.58
CA LYS A 147 9.73 10.37 -13.92
C LYS A 147 9.03 9.33 -13.06
N PHE A 148 8.89 9.58 -11.75
CA PHE A 148 8.44 8.56 -10.79
C PHE A 148 7.06 8.83 -10.19
N PHE A 149 6.65 10.09 -10.04
CA PHE A 149 5.46 10.44 -9.27
C PHE A 149 4.29 10.89 -10.11
N ARG A 150 4.48 11.80 -11.05
CA ARG A 150 3.39 12.46 -11.76
C ARG A 150 2.42 11.48 -12.42
N ASN A 151 2.94 10.62 -13.29
CA ASN A 151 2.11 9.67 -14.04
C ASN A 151 1.53 8.56 -13.14
N TYR A 152 2.26 8.16 -12.12
CA TYR A 152 1.75 7.21 -11.13
C TYR A 152 0.56 7.80 -10.36
N THR A 153 0.69 9.03 -9.86
CA THR A 153 -0.37 9.73 -9.13
C THR A 153 -1.59 9.95 -10.01
N ARG A 154 -1.41 10.41 -11.26
CA ARG A 154 -2.52 10.56 -12.22
C ARG A 154 -3.25 9.24 -12.48
N LYS A 155 -2.52 8.13 -12.63
CA LYS A 155 -3.13 6.80 -12.79
C LYS A 155 -3.93 6.39 -11.56
N GLN A 156 -3.43 6.69 -10.36
CA GLN A 156 -4.02 6.27 -9.09
C GLN A 156 -5.25 7.09 -8.72
N TRP A 157 -5.21 8.40 -8.93
CA TRP A 157 -6.21 9.36 -8.46
C TRP A 157 -7.08 9.95 -9.56
N GLY A 158 -6.70 9.80 -10.82
CA GLY A 158 -7.40 10.39 -11.96
C GLY A 158 -7.18 11.91 -12.13
N LEU A 159 -6.36 12.52 -11.28
CA LEU A 159 -6.04 13.94 -11.24
C LEU A 159 -4.53 14.15 -11.36
N ASP A 160 -4.12 15.29 -11.90
CA ASP A 160 -2.70 15.68 -11.87
C ASP A 160 -2.29 16.04 -10.43
N PRO A 161 -1.05 15.71 -9.97
CA PRO A 161 -0.60 16.09 -8.63
C PRO A 161 -0.71 17.59 -8.30
N SER A 162 -0.70 18.46 -9.31
CA SER A 162 -0.93 19.90 -9.15
C SER A 162 -2.38 20.27 -8.79
N GLU A 163 -3.31 19.32 -8.93
CA GLU A 163 -4.75 19.47 -8.61
C GLU A 163 -5.12 18.79 -7.28
N LEU A 164 -4.17 18.11 -6.65
CA LEU A 164 -4.35 17.41 -5.38
C LEU A 164 -3.77 18.24 -4.23
N ASP A 165 -4.51 18.35 -3.14
CA ASP A 165 -4.02 19.00 -1.92
C ASP A 165 -2.79 18.29 -1.35
N SER A 166 -1.96 19.07 -0.63
CA SER A 166 -0.69 18.62 -0.04
C SER A 166 -0.86 17.68 1.17
#